data_785397e319f62ae2094dd5de390883a8
#
_entry.id   785397e319f62ae2094dd5de390883a8
#
_cell.length_a   1.000
_cell.length_b   1.000
_cell.length_c   1.000
_cell.angle_alpha   90.00
_cell.angle_beta   90.00
_cell.angle_gamma   90.00
#
_symmetry.space_group_name_H-M   'P 1'
#
loop_
_entity.id
_entity.type
_entity.pdbx_description
1 polymer ?
#
loop_
_entity_poly.entity_id
_entity_poly.type
_entity_poly.pdbx_seq_one_letter_code
_entity_poly.pdbx_strand_id
1 'polypeptide(L)'
;MKNRLECMQPIRFLVILLMCCLSYTTWAQTQSNVNGLVTDFSGEPLIGVSILVKGTSNGTVTDLDGKFSLSAEMGDMLQISYVGYISQEIKVESNKLLRIIMEEDTKKLEEVVVVGYGTQKKVNLTGAVSAVSAEDLASKPVMSTAQALAGLAPGLSVLQTSGRPGQGATVKIRGTGTFSKAGTDPLVLIDGLSGNIDDVDPNDIQSISFLKDAASASIYGNRAANGVILIETKKGAQGKTTITYSNSFGWQRPTELPDFLPSWEYAEYYNMAMRNMGKQEAYLPEQIQKYRDGSDPDNYPNVNHLKWLLESGSGFQHQHNLSIQGGNATTSYNLSVGYRNQEGMTAKTSNERMTALFTMKSEIAKGLMLNLNINAYNNKYLSLIHISE
;
A
#
# COMPACT_ATOMS: atom_id res chain seq x y z
N MET A 1 -47.96 46.19 -57.10
CA MET A 1 -46.56 46.44 -56.70
C MET A 1 -46.27 46.20 -55.20
N LYS A 2 -46.95 45.28 -54.52
CA LYS A 2 -46.79 45.06 -53.05
C LYS A 2 -46.19 43.77 -52.67
N ASN A 3 -45.94 42.78 -53.56
CA ASN A 3 -45.50 41.47 -53.28
C ASN A 3 -44.02 41.14 -53.57
N ARG A 4 -43.17 42.12 -53.86
CA ARG A 4 -41.70 41.92 -54.07
C ARG A 4 -40.85 42.33 -52.91
N LEU A 5 -41.37 42.90 -51.85
CA LEU A 5 -40.61 43.36 -50.69
C LEU A 5 -40.57 42.37 -49.56
N GLU A 6 -41.53 41.45 -49.49
CA GLU A 6 -41.55 40.41 -48.39
C GLU A 6 -40.62 39.24 -48.64
N CYS A 7 -40.24 38.97 -49.88
CA CYS A 7 -39.31 37.84 -50.17
C CYS A 7 -37.84 38.16 -49.94
N MET A 8 -37.46 39.42 -49.64
CA MET A 8 -36.07 39.80 -49.39
C MET A 8 -35.67 39.87 -47.92
N GLN A 9 -36.61 39.72 -47.01
CA GLN A 9 -36.36 39.70 -45.55
C GLN A 9 -35.50 38.52 -45.09
N PRO A 10 -35.76 37.26 -45.48
CA PRO A 10 -34.95 36.13 -45.03
C PRO A 10 -33.53 36.15 -45.60
N ILE A 11 -33.36 36.67 -46.83
CA ILE A 11 -32.02 36.77 -47.47
C ILE A 11 -31.16 37.82 -46.77
N ARG A 12 -31.73 38.95 -46.34
CA ARG A 12 -31.00 39.95 -45.52
C ARG A 12 -30.60 39.41 -44.15
N PHE A 13 -31.47 38.67 -43.50
CA PHE A 13 -31.14 38.00 -42.25
C PHE A 13 -30.03 36.96 -42.41
N LEU A 14 -30.06 36.18 -43.48
CA LEU A 14 -29.04 35.16 -43.80
C LEU A 14 -27.68 35.82 -44.10
N VAL A 15 -27.65 36.94 -44.79
CA VAL A 15 -26.41 37.69 -45.09
C VAL A 15 -25.85 38.36 -43.84
N ILE A 16 -26.68 38.87 -42.95
CA ILE A 16 -26.24 39.45 -41.69
C ILE A 16 -25.72 38.32 -40.74
N LEU A 17 -26.38 37.18 -40.70
CA LEU A 17 -25.93 36.02 -39.96
C LEU A 17 -24.58 35.49 -40.51
N LEU A 18 -24.40 35.43 -41.83
CA LEU A 18 -23.16 35.04 -42.49
C LEU A 18 -22.03 36.06 -42.22
N MET A 19 -22.33 37.36 -42.23
CA MET A 19 -21.35 38.39 -41.84
C MET A 19 -20.97 38.34 -40.35
N CYS A 20 -21.89 38.05 -39.45
CA CYS A 20 -21.59 37.82 -38.05
C CYS A 20 -20.71 36.55 -37.82
N CYS A 21 -20.91 35.49 -38.59
CA CYS A 21 -20.08 34.27 -38.51
C CYS A 21 -18.65 34.48 -39.06
N LEU A 22 -18.44 35.45 -39.98
CA LEU A 22 -17.13 35.79 -40.52
C LEU A 22 -16.32 36.74 -39.62
N SER A 23 -16.92 37.30 -38.57
CA SER A 23 -16.24 38.20 -37.62
C SER A 23 -15.55 37.52 -36.46
N TYR A 24 -15.56 36.19 -36.40
CA TYR A 24 -14.65 35.49 -35.52
C TYR A 24 -13.23 35.62 -36.06
N THR A 25 -12.61 36.75 -35.75
CA THR A 25 -11.17 36.92 -35.90
C THR A 25 -10.51 35.77 -35.15
N THR A 26 -9.93 34.84 -35.89
CA THR A 26 -8.98 33.89 -35.34
C THR A 26 -7.90 34.68 -34.64
N TRP A 27 -7.92 34.68 -33.32
CA TRP A 27 -6.73 35.05 -32.54
C TRP A 27 -5.68 34.05 -32.92
N ALA A 28 -4.79 34.45 -33.83
CA ALA A 28 -3.58 33.72 -34.11
C ALA A 28 -2.76 33.77 -32.80
N GLN A 29 -2.81 32.71 -32.03
CA GLN A 29 -1.91 32.53 -30.91
C GLN A 29 -0.49 32.54 -31.47
N THR A 30 0.28 33.52 -31.09
CA THR A 30 1.69 33.62 -31.46
C THR A 30 2.43 32.61 -30.58
N GLN A 31 2.48 31.34 -31.02
CA GLN A 31 3.34 30.35 -30.38
C GLN A 31 4.78 30.83 -30.53
N SER A 32 5.43 31.14 -29.45
CA SER A 32 6.85 31.45 -29.43
C SER A 32 7.64 30.21 -28.97
N ASN A 33 8.72 29.94 -29.70
CA ASN A 33 9.62 28.85 -29.27
C ASN A 33 10.49 29.37 -28.12
N VAL A 34 10.36 28.73 -26.97
CA VAL A 34 11.21 28.92 -25.79
C VAL A 34 12.40 27.97 -25.90
N ASN A 35 13.58 28.54 -25.93
CA ASN A 35 14.81 27.76 -25.96
C ASN A 35 15.51 27.88 -24.61
N GLY A 36 16.11 26.79 -24.15
CA GLY A 36 16.83 26.77 -22.87
C GLY A 36 17.98 25.77 -22.83
N LEU A 37 18.75 25.88 -21.76
CA LEU A 37 19.85 25.00 -21.40
C LEU A 37 19.64 24.54 -19.97
N VAL A 38 19.71 23.23 -19.75
CA VAL A 38 19.61 22.61 -18.42
C VAL A 38 20.97 22.05 -18.04
N THR A 39 21.46 22.46 -16.87
CA THR A 39 22.74 22.00 -16.31
C THR A 39 22.55 21.57 -14.88
N ASP A 40 23.52 20.83 -14.34
CA ASP A 40 23.64 20.58 -12.90
C ASP A 40 24.32 21.78 -12.21
N PHE A 41 24.53 21.65 -10.89
CA PHE A 41 25.21 22.67 -10.07
C PHE A 41 26.70 22.86 -10.48
N SER A 42 27.34 21.85 -11.07
CA SER A 42 28.73 21.91 -11.54
C SER A 42 28.84 22.56 -12.94
N GLY A 43 27.71 22.82 -13.59
CA GLY A 43 27.63 23.39 -14.94
C GLY A 43 27.67 22.32 -16.04
N GLU A 44 27.58 21.03 -15.70
CA GLU A 44 27.55 19.93 -16.65
C GLU A 44 26.14 19.82 -17.30
N PRO A 45 26.03 19.67 -18.64
CA PRO A 45 24.74 19.61 -19.30
C PRO A 45 24.00 18.31 -18.97
N LEU A 46 22.71 18.42 -18.64
CA LEU A 46 21.86 17.27 -18.32
C LEU A 46 21.08 16.79 -19.54
N ILE A 47 21.29 15.58 -19.96
CA ILE A 47 20.70 14.92 -21.14
C ILE A 47 19.41 14.20 -20.74
N GLY A 48 18.33 14.36 -21.54
CA GLY A 48 17.08 13.63 -21.32
C GLY A 48 16.20 14.20 -20.20
N VAL A 49 16.42 15.42 -19.75
CA VAL A 49 15.55 16.13 -18.82
C VAL A 49 14.19 16.37 -19.48
N SER A 50 13.13 15.99 -18.82
CA SER A 50 11.75 16.20 -19.30
C SER A 50 11.27 17.61 -18.95
N ILE A 51 10.82 18.36 -19.95
CA ILE A 51 10.25 19.71 -19.82
C ILE A 51 8.81 19.66 -20.36
N LEU A 52 7.82 19.96 -19.53
CA LEU A 52 6.40 19.91 -19.85
C LEU A 52 5.74 21.24 -19.52
N VAL A 53 4.85 21.74 -20.40
CA VAL A 53 3.98 22.86 -20.06
C VAL A 53 2.89 22.37 -19.12
N LYS A 54 2.85 22.91 -17.91
CA LYS A 54 1.94 22.48 -16.84
C LYS A 54 0.48 22.55 -17.27
N GLY A 55 -0.25 21.44 -17.12
CA GLY A 55 -1.66 21.36 -17.50
C GLY A 55 -1.91 21.01 -18.97
N THR A 56 -0.87 20.75 -19.75
CA THR A 56 -0.97 20.34 -21.17
C THR A 56 -0.18 19.04 -21.41
N SER A 57 -0.34 18.46 -22.60
CA SER A 57 0.50 17.34 -23.07
C SER A 57 1.71 17.83 -23.91
N ASN A 58 1.95 19.15 -23.97
CA ASN A 58 3.03 19.72 -24.74
C ASN A 58 4.34 19.68 -23.94
N GLY A 59 5.33 18.94 -24.42
CA GLY A 59 6.60 18.76 -23.75
C GLY A 59 7.73 18.36 -24.69
N THR A 60 8.95 18.46 -24.18
CA THR A 60 10.19 18.10 -24.89
C THR A 60 11.20 17.49 -23.91
N VAL A 61 12.31 16.98 -24.44
CA VAL A 61 13.45 16.52 -23.64
C VAL A 61 14.71 17.22 -24.08
N THR A 62 15.72 17.36 -23.17
CA THR A 62 17.01 17.96 -23.50
C THR A 62 17.84 17.03 -24.38
N ASP A 63 18.63 17.63 -25.29
CA ASP A 63 19.60 16.97 -26.17
C ASP A 63 20.93 16.65 -25.43
N LEU A 64 21.94 16.18 -26.19
CA LEU A 64 23.27 15.83 -25.67
C LEU A 64 24.03 17.03 -25.08
N ASP A 65 23.70 18.23 -25.47
CA ASP A 65 24.29 19.49 -24.96
C ASP A 65 23.43 20.09 -23.83
N GLY A 66 22.39 19.39 -23.35
CA GLY A 66 21.45 19.90 -22.35
C GLY A 66 20.47 20.97 -22.86
N LYS A 67 20.39 21.18 -24.19
CA LYS A 67 19.54 22.21 -24.82
C LYS A 67 18.15 21.63 -25.09
N PHE A 68 17.13 22.51 -25.02
CA PHE A 68 15.77 22.19 -25.42
C PHE A 68 15.13 23.31 -26.20
N SER A 69 14.13 22.97 -26.99
CA SER A 69 13.23 23.89 -27.67
C SER A 69 11.80 23.42 -27.48
N LEU A 70 10.94 24.28 -26.95
CA LEU A 70 9.56 24.00 -26.65
C LEU A 70 8.66 25.16 -27.07
N SER A 71 7.55 24.84 -27.72
CA SER A 71 6.54 25.84 -28.07
C SER A 71 5.70 26.16 -26.84
N ALA A 72 5.85 27.35 -26.27
CA ALA A 72 5.12 27.78 -25.08
C ALA A 72 4.78 29.28 -25.17
N GLU A 73 3.75 29.72 -24.45
CA GLU A 73 3.32 31.13 -24.42
C GLU A 73 3.98 31.87 -23.25
N MET A 74 4.09 33.20 -23.39
CA MET A 74 4.52 34.03 -22.27
C MET A 74 3.55 33.90 -21.10
N GLY A 75 4.04 33.51 -19.93
CA GLY A 75 3.24 33.30 -18.73
C GLY A 75 3.02 31.84 -18.39
N ASP A 76 3.32 30.90 -19.29
CA ASP A 76 3.21 29.48 -19.05
C ASP A 76 4.17 29.00 -17.94
N MET A 77 3.75 28.00 -17.20
CA MET A 77 4.58 27.32 -16.21
C MET A 77 5.20 26.07 -16.83
N LEU A 78 6.51 26.02 -16.89
CA LEU A 78 7.27 24.83 -17.30
C LEU A 78 7.56 23.97 -16.08
N GLN A 79 7.18 22.71 -16.14
CA GLN A 79 7.55 21.69 -15.16
C GLN A 79 8.76 20.91 -15.69
N ILE A 80 9.87 21.01 -14.98
CA ILE A 80 11.14 20.37 -15.33
C ILE A 80 11.37 19.21 -14.37
N SER A 81 11.58 18.01 -14.89
CA SER A 81 11.83 16.82 -14.09
C SER A 81 12.93 15.95 -14.69
N TYR A 82 13.78 15.41 -13.82
CA TYR A 82 14.83 14.47 -14.18
C TYR A 82 15.07 13.48 -13.06
N VAL A 83 15.44 12.24 -13.40
CA VAL A 83 15.67 11.19 -12.42
C VAL A 83 16.88 11.54 -11.56
N GLY A 84 16.69 11.60 -10.24
CA GLY A 84 17.77 11.97 -9.30
C GLY A 84 17.89 13.47 -9.01
N TYR A 85 16.99 14.31 -9.55
CA TYR A 85 17.00 15.76 -9.36
C TYR A 85 15.63 16.25 -8.82
N ILE A 86 15.65 17.37 -8.09
CA ILE A 86 14.44 18.02 -7.58
C ILE A 86 13.69 18.61 -8.73
N SER A 87 12.40 18.23 -8.89
CA SER A 87 11.54 18.83 -9.91
C SER A 87 11.30 20.31 -9.63
N GLN A 88 11.43 21.16 -10.66
CA GLN A 88 11.28 22.62 -10.58
C GLN A 88 10.14 23.10 -11.48
N GLU A 89 9.47 24.17 -11.06
CA GLU A 89 8.48 24.89 -11.89
C GLU A 89 9.00 26.27 -12.19
N ILE A 90 9.11 26.62 -13.48
CA ILE A 90 9.65 27.91 -13.95
C ILE A 90 8.64 28.58 -14.86
N LYS A 91 8.35 29.85 -14.60
CA LYS A 91 7.48 30.67 -15.42
C LYS A 91 8.24 31.22 -16.62
N VAL A 92 7.65 31.16 -17.81
CA VAL A 92 8.19 31.77 -19.03
C VAL A 92 7.98 33.27 -18.99
N GLU A 93 9.05 34.03 -18.69
CA GLU A 93 8.96 35.52 -18.59
C GLU A 93 9.51 36.23 -19.82
N SER A 94 10.33 35.58 -20.62
CA SER A 94 10.93 36.22 -21.83
C SER A 94 11.33 35.16 -22.87
N ASN A 95 11.44 35.61 -24.14
CA ASN A 95 11.93 34.80 -25.27
C ASN A 95 13.48 34.63 -25.28
N LYS A 96 14.16 34.96 -24.17
CA LYS A 96 15.62 34.75 -24.03
C LYS A 96 15.90 33.32 -23.66
N LEU A 97 17.12 32.86 -23.95
CA LEU A 97 17.62 31.54 -23.57
C LEU A 97 17.44 31.31 -22.06
N LEU A 98 16.57 30.37 -21.71
CA LEU A 98 16.31 29.97 -20.31
C LEU A 98 17.49 29.13 -19.82
N ARG A 99 18.15 29.56 -18.76
CA ARG A 99 19.17 28.75 -18.09
C ARG A 99 18.58 28.16 -16.83
N ILE A 100 18.54 26.83 -16.77
CA ILE A 100 17.95 26.06 -15.69
C ILE A 100 19.07 25.27 -15.03
N ILE A 101 19.27 25.48 -13.72
CA ILE A 101 20.21 24.69 -12.91
C ILE A 101 19.37 23.78 -12.07
N MET A 102 19.53 22.45 -12.24
CA MET A 102 18.85 21.47 -11.43
C MET A 102 19.68 21.10 -10.21
N GLU A 103 19.02 21.01 -9.07
CA GLU A 103 19.60 20.53 -7.81
C GLU A 103 19.38 19.03 -7.71
N GLU A 104 20.43 18.29 -7.36
CA GLU A 104 20.30 16.85 -7.09
C GLU A 104 19.36 16.60 -5.92
N ASP A 105 18.43 15.67 -6.10
CA ASP A 105 17.55 15.21 -5.02
C ASP A 105 18.33 14.27 -4.09
N THR A 106 19.21 14.87 -3.29
CA THR A 106 20.00 14.14 -2.30
C THR A 106 19.14 13.43 -1.26
N LYS A 107 17.86 13.83 -1.09
CA LYS A 107 16.92 13.16 -0.20
C LYS A 107 16.49 11.80 -0.72
N LYS A 108 16.46 11.56 -2.03
CA LYS A 108 16.15 10.24 -2.61
C LYS A 108 17.35 9.28 -2.62
N LEU A 109 18.56 9.79 -2.51
CA LEU A 109 19.79 8.96 -2.49
C LEU A 109 20.22 8.57 -1.06
N GLU A 110 19.65 9.19 -0.03
CA GLU A 110 19.92 8.85 1.36
C GLU A 110 18.88 7.91 1.95
N GLU A 111 18.70 6.74 1.35
CA GLU A 111 17.99 5.66 2.03
C GLU A 111 18.80 5.23 3.25
N VAL A 112 18.43 5.78 4.40
CA VAL A 112 19.04 5.47 5.69
C VAL A 112 18.39 4.19 6.20
N VAL A 113 19.20 3.18 6.45
CA VAL A 113 18.74 1.90 6.99
C VAL A 113 19.23 1.80 8.42
N VAL A 114 18.36 1.37 9.32
CA VAL A 114 18.73 1.06 10.70
C VAL A 114 19.53 -0.23 10.73
N VAL A 115 20.70 -0.18 11.31
CA VAL A 115 21.58 -1.34 11.50
C VAL A 115 22.07 -1.32 12.93
N GLY A 116 21.62 -2.29 13.69
CA GLY A 116 22.03 -2.39 15.08
C GLY A 116 21.45 -1.31 15.97
N TYR A 117 22.32 -0.58 16.65
CA TYR A 117 21.94 0.54 17.54
C TYR A 117 22.08 1.91 16.86
N GLY A 118 22.24 1.96 15.53
CA GLY A 118 22.43 3.20 14.80
C GLY A 118 21.85 3.16 13.40
N THR A 119 21.79 4.34 12.76
CA THR A 119 21.37 4.50 11.37
C THR A 119 22.62 4.60 10.48
N GLN A 120 22.65 3.83 9.37
CA GLN A 120 23.70 3.91 8.36
C GLN A 120 23.08 4.13 6.98
N LYS A 121 23.81 4.83 6.10
CA LYS A 121 23.37 4.95 4.70
C LYS A 121 23.41 3.57 4.04
N LYS A 122 22.38 3.21 3.30
CA LYS A 122 22.25 1.91 2.60
C LYS A 122 23.48 1.58 1.73
N VAL A 123 24.07 2.61 1.12
CA VAL A 123 25.30 2.50 0.30
C VAL A 123 26.52 2.01 1.10
N ASN A 124 26.54 2.24 2.42
CA ASN A 124 27.66 1.84 3.29
C ASN A 124 27.49 0.45 3.92
N LEU A 125 26.40 -0.24 3.61
CA LEU A 125 26.12 -1.56 4.16
C LEU A 125 26.75 -2.65 3.29
N THR A 126 27.69 -3.38 3.86
CA THR A 126 28.33 -4.54 3.22
C THR A 126 27.47 -5.82 3.31
N GLY A 127 26.41 -5.80 4.11
CA GLY A 127 25.50 -6.94 4.32
C GLY A 127 24.25 -6.92 3.43
N ALA A 128 23.60 -8.09 3.27
CA ALA A 128 22.33 -8.22 2.53
C ALA A 128 21.16 -7.65 3.35
N VAL A 129 21.00 -6.32 3.31
CA VAL A 129 19.92 -5.60 3.98
C VAL A 129 18.87 -5.18 2.95
N SER A 130 17.60 -5.37 3.26
CA SER A 130 16.48 -4.80 2.50
C SER A 130 15.66 -3.91 3.41
N ALA A 131 15.17 -2.81 2.90
CA ALA A 131 14.28 -1.90 3.61
C ALA A 131 12.94 -1.79 2.87
N VAL A 132 11.88 -1.56 3.63
CA VAL A 132 10.52 -1.28 3.16
C VAL A 132 10.09 0.03 3.82
N SER A 133 9.60 0.96 3.04
CA SER A 133 9.19 2.29 3.51
C SER A 133 7.74 2.31 4.03
N ALA A 134 7.37 3.39 4.71
CA ALA A 134 5.99 3.63 5.13
C ALA A 134 5.02 3.69 3.94
N GLU A 135 5.44 4.27 2.81
CA GLU A 135 4.64 4.40 1.59
C GLU A 135 4.32 3.04 0.98
N ASP A 136 5.30 2.11 0.97
CA ASP A 136 5.11 0.75 0.47
C ASP A 136 4.07 -0.01 1.30
N LEU A 137 4.10 0.16 2.63
CA LEU A 137 3.14 -0.45 3.55
C LEU A 137 1.75 0.16 3.41
N ALA A 138 1.66 1.49 3.30
CA ALA A 138 0.39 2.21 3.19
C ALA A 138 -0.37 1.91 1.88
N SER A 139 0.34 1.44 0.84
CA SER A 139 -0.27 1.06 -0.44
C SER A 139 -1.16 -0.19 -0.36
N LYS A 140 -1.05 -0.97 0.74
CA LYS A 140 -1.78 -2.23 0.92
C LYS A 140 -2.85 -2.10 2.01
N PRO A 141 -4.14 -2.23 1.67
CA PRO A 141 -5.24 -2.16 2.65
C PRO A 141 -5.37 -3.48 3.43
N VAL A 142 -4.33 -3.85 4.19
CA VAL A 142 -4.31 -5.07 5.01
C VAL A 142 -4.30 -4.73 6.50
N MET A 143 -4.87 -5.63 7.30
CA MET A 143 -5.07 -5.42 8.74
C MET A 143 -3.86 -5.84 9.59
N SER A 144 -2.91 -6.59 9.04
CA SER A 144 -1.75 -7.13 9.75
C SER A 144 -0.47 -6.58 9.13
N THR A 145 0.46 -6.12 9.96
CA THR A 145 1.78 -5.67 9.52
C THR A 145 2.55 -6.79 8.83
N ALA A 146 2.44 -8.03 9.33
CA ALA A 146 3.02 -9.19 8.69
C ALA A 146 2.47 -9.41 7.27
N GLN A 147 1.15 -9.27 7.07
CA GLN A 147 0.54 -9.38 5.73
C GLN A 147 0.98 -8.26 4.78
N ALA A 148 1.13 -7.03 5.30
CA ALA A 148 1.59 -5.90 4.49
C ALA A 148 2.94 -6.16 3.82
N LEU A 149 3.80 -6.96 4.46
CA LEU A 149 5.13 -7.30 3.95
C LEU A 149 5.14 -8.28 2.79
N ALA A 150 4.03 -8.94 2.48
CA ALA A 150 3.98 -9.94 1.41
C ALA A 150 4.41 -9.34 0.06
N GLY A 151 5.48 -9.87 -0.53
CA GLY A 151 6.00 -9.44 -1.83
C GLY A 151 6.79 -8.12 -1.83
N LEU A 152 7.03 -7.46 -0.67
CA LEU A 152 7.75 -6.19 -0.63
C LEU A 152 9.28 -6.35 -0.55
N ALA A 153 9.78 -7.47 -0.04
CA ALA A 153 11.22 -7.67 0.09
C ALA A 153 11.65 -9.03 -0.47
N PRO A 154 12.70 -9.09 -1.30
CA PRO A 154 13.21 -10.33 -1.84
C PRO A 154 13.78 -11.23 -0.72
N GLY A 155 13.48 -12.53 -0.76
CA GLY A 155 13.88 -13.50 0.26
C GLY A 155 13.05 -13.48 1.54
N LEU A 156 11.95 -12.72 1.57
CA LEU A 156 10.94 -12.76 2.61
C LEU A 156 9.79 -13.67 2.17
N SER A 157 9.45 -14.66 3.00
CA SER A 157 8.28 -15.52 2.82
C SER A 157 7.23 -15.14 3.86
N VAL A 158 6.06 -14.74 3.40
CA VAL A 158 4.91 -14.40 4.24
C VAL A 158 3.80 -15.39 3.93
N LEU A 159 3.42 -16.18 4.92
CA LEU A 159 2.42 -17.23 4.76
C LEU A 159 1.25 -16.98 5.70
N GLN A 160 0.08 -16.78 5.14
CA GLN A 160 -1.18 -16.73 5.87
C GLN A 160 -1.75 -18.15 5.97
N THR A 161 -1.68 -18.75 7.14
CA THR A 161 -2.16 -20.13 7.37
C THR A 161 -3.60 -20.20 7.88
N SER A 162 -4.17 -19.06 8.27
CA SER A 162 -5.50 -19.00 8.86
C SER A 162 -6.21 -17.70 8.47
N GLY A 163 -7.53 -17.78 8.27
CA GLY A 163 -8.41 -16.63 8.11
C GLY A 163 -9.04 -16.15 9.42
N ARG A 164 -8.58 -16.63 10.59
CA ARG A 164 -9.14 -16.22 11.88
C ARG A 164 -8.87 -14.75 12.16
N PRO A 165 -9.86 -14.01 12.67
CA PRO A 165 -9.67 -12.61 13.06
C PRO A 165 -8.51 -12.43 14.03
N GLY A 166 -7.68 -11.42 13.79
CA GLY A 166 -6.55 -11.08 14.65
C GLY A 166 -5.35 -12.02 14.56
N GLN A 167 -5.39 -13.06 13.74
CA GLN A 167 -4.23 -13.90 13.49
C GLN A 167 -3.40 -13.34 12.34
N GLY A 168 -2.14 -12.99 12.64
CA GLY A 168 -1.18 -12.50 11.67
C GLY A 168 -0.63 -13.59 10.75
N ALA A 169 0.15 -13.18 9.76
CA ALA A 169 0.88 -14.09 8.91
C ALA A 169 2.21 -14.53 9.54
N THR A 170 2.65 -15.74 9.22
CA THR A 170 3.99 -16.20 9.56
C THR A 170 5.00 -15.61 8.59
N VAL A 171 6.03 -14.95 9.12
CA VAL A 171 7.09 -14.33 8.33
C VAL A 171 8.38 -15.12 8.49
N LYS A 172 9.03 -15.48 7.38
CA LYS A 172 10.34 -16.17 7.38
C LYS A 172 11.30 -15.47 6.44
N ILE A 173 12.57 -15.41 6.85
CA ILE A 173 13.67 -14.86 6.06
C ILE A 173 14.48 -16.02 5.47
N ARG A 174 14.62 -16.05 4.12
CA ARG A 174 15.35 -17.10 3.38
C ARG A 174 14.84 -18.53 3.65
N GLY A 175 13.56 -18.67 3.99
CA GLY A 175 12.92 -19.97 4.20
C GLY A 175 13.15 -20.55 5.61
N THR A 176 13.08 -21.88 5.72
CA THR A 176 13.20 -22.59 6.98
C THR A 176 14.64 -23.11 7.12
N GLY A 177 15.42 -22.50 8.03
CA GLY A 177 16.83 -22.84 8.24
C GLY A 177 17.07 -24.09 9.09
N THR A 178 16.05 -24.62 9.78
CA THR A 178 16.19 -25.78 10.66
C THR A 178 14.90 -26.59 10.72
N PHE A 179 15.03 -27.90 10.93
CA PHE A 179 13.91 -28.79 11.23
C PHE A 179 13.68 -28.95 12.76
N SER A 180 14.44 -28.22 13.56
CA SER A 180 14.31 -28.24 15.03
C SER A 180 13.04 -27.51 15.46
N LYS A 181 12.42 -27.99 16.56
CA LYS A 181 11.30 -27.30 17.23
C LYS A 181 11.72 -26.00 17.94
N ALA A 182 13.00 -25.64 17.94
CA ALA A 182 13.53 -24.44 18.61
C ALA A 182 13.08 -23.11 18.00
N GLY A 183 12.27 -23.18 16.92
CA GLY A 183 11.73 -22.01 16.26
C GLY A 183 12.52 -21.64 14.99
N THR A 184 11.78 -21.18 13.99
CA THR A 184 12.31 -20.74 12.69
C THR A 184 11.98 -19.28 12.42
N ASP A 185 11.40 -18.60 13.43
CA ASP A 185 10.95 -17.21 13.29
C ASP A 185 12.13 -16.25 13.43
N PRO A 186 12.16 -15.18 12.65
CA PRO A 186 13.16 -14.14 12.78
C PRO A 186 12.99 -13.37 14.10
N LEU A 187 14.08 -12.79 14.59
CA LEU A 187 14.02 -11.85 15.71
C LEU A 187 13.35 -10.55 15.27
N VAL A 188 12.26 -10.16 15.89
CA VAL A 188 11.58 -8.88 15.64
C VAL A 188 11.97 -7.89 16.73
N LEU A 189 12.42 -6.70 16.30
CA LEU A 189 12.74 -5.58 17.18
C LEU A 189 11.93 -4.36 16.76
N ILE A 190 11.17 -3.80 17.69
CA ILE A 190 10.36 -2.60 17.54
C ILE A 190 11.06 -1.49 18.33
N ASP A 191 11.59 -0.49 17.65
CA ASP A 191 12.43 0.58 18.21
C ASP A 191 13.53 0.07 19.18
N GLY A 192 14.11 -1.09 18.81
CA GLY A 192 15.17 -1.76 19.59
C GLY A 192 14.70 -2.72 20.67
N LEU A 193 13.40 -2.83 20.93
CA LEU A 193 12.81 -3.76 21.89
C LEU A 193 12.24 -5.00 21.19
N SER A 194 12.46 -6.18 21.78
CA SER A 194 11.90 -7.44 21.22
C SER A 194 10.38 -7.44 21.37
N GLY A 195 9.68 -7.72 20.26
CA GLY A 195 8.23 -7.76 20.18
C GLY A 195 7.71 -8.68 19.08
N ASN A 196 6.42 -8.61 18.80
CA ASN A 196 5.80 -9.29 17.68
C ASN A 196 5.56 -8.27 16.54
N ILE A 197 5.70 -8.72 15.29
CA ILE A 197 5.53 -7.87 14.10
C ILE A 197 4.14 -7.21 14.03
N ASP A 198 3.12 -7.90 14.54
CA ASP A 198 1.75 -7.41 14.56
C ASP A 198 1.42 -6.56 15.80
N ASP A 199 2.40 -6.30 16.70
CA ASP A 199 2.20 -5.41 17.84
C ASP A 199 2.15 -3.94 17.44
N VAL A 200 2.61 -3.59 16.24
CA VAL A 200 2.57 -2.24 15.67
C VAL A 200 1.58 -2.17 14.54
N ASP A 201 0.78 -1.10 14.51
CA ASP A 201 -0.10 -0.80 13.38
C ASP A 201 0.72 -0.43 12.13
N PRO A 202 0.40 -0.93 10.93
CA PRO A 202 1.11 -0.54 9.70
C PRO A 202 1.19 0.97 9.49
N ASN A 203 0.16 1.71 9.91
CA ASN A 203 0.13 3.17 9.79
C ASN A 203 1.12 3.89 10.72
N ASP A 204 1.59 3.24 11.78
CA ASP A 204 2.53 3.80 12.76
C ASP A 204 3.99 3.48 12.43
N ILE A 205 4.24 2.71 11.37
CA ILE A 205 5.57 2.32 10.94
C ILE A 205 6.16 3.37 10.02
N GLN A 206 7.42 3.73 10.26
CA GLN A 206 8.22 4.59 9.39
C GLN A 206 9.02 3.77 8.39
N SER A 207 9.68 2.70 8.86
CA SER A 207 10.46 1.79 8.01
C SER A 207 10.60 0.42 8.64
N ILE A 208 10.80 -0.60 7.81
CA ILE A 208 11.13 -1.96 8.25
C ILE A 208 12.40 -2.38 7.52
N SER A 209 13.41 -2.78 8.28
CA SER A 209 14.68 -3.28 7.78
C SER A 209 14.85 -4.77 8.06
N PHE A 210 15.32 -5.51 7.06
CA PHE A 210 15.53 -6.96 7.14
C PHE A 210 17.02 -7.26 7.07
N LEU A 211 17.60 -7.77 8.17
CA LEU A 211 18.97 -8.27 8.22
C LEU A 211 18.93 -9.76 7.90
N LYS A 212 19.39 -10.10 6.69
CA LYS A 212 19.21 -11.44 6.12
C LYS A 212 20.42 -12.33 6.25
N ASP A 213 21.58 -11.78 6.62
CA ASP A 213 22.83 -12.52 6.77
C ASP A 213 23.38 -12.43 8.19
N ALA A 214 24.27 -13.37 8.52
CA ALA A 214 24.89 -13.45 9.83
C ALA A 214 25.80 -12.26 10.13
N ALA A 215 26.39 -11.62 9.11
CA ALA A 215 27.28 -10.47 9.30
C ALA A 215 26.52 -9.25 9.80
N SER A 216 25.40 -8.90 9.12
CA SER A 216 24.54 -7.79 9.53
C SER A 216 23.78 -8.05 10.85
N ALA A 217 23.47 -9.33 11.15
CA ALA A 217 22.72 -9.75 12.32
C ALA A 217 23.60 -10.09 13.55
N SER A 218 24.94 -10.09 13.39
CA SER A 218 25.91 -10.59 14.41
C SER A 218 25.79 -9.91 15.77
N ILE A 219 25.45 -8.61 15.81
CA ILE A 219 25.31 -7.86 17.06
C ILE A 219 24.15 -8.35 17.96
N TYR A 220 23.21 -9.09 17.40
CA TYR A 220 22.06 -9.65 18.13
C TYR A 220 22.31 -11.09 18.60
N GLY A 221 23.49 -11.63 18.33
CA GLY A 221 23.93 -12.94 18.77
C GLY A 221 23.12 -14.09 18.19
N ASN A 222 22.99 -15.20 18.95
CA ASN A 222 22.33 -16.43 18.51
C ASN A 222 20.82 -16.26 18.24
N ARG A 223 20.18 -15.27 18.83
CA ARG A 223 18.75 -14.98 18.60
C ARG A 223 18.47 -14.52 17.17
N ALA A 224 19.49 -14.06 16.47
CA ALA A 224 19.40 -13.59 15.10
C ALA A 224 19.73 -14.65 14.03
N ALA A 225 19.83 -15.93 14.42
CA ALA A 225 20.19 -17.04 13.53
C ALA A 225 19.23 -17.18 12.32
N ASN A 226 17.95 -16.84 12.50
CA ASN A 226 16.93 -16.85 11.45
C ASN A 226 16.72 -15.48 10.79
N GLY A 227 17.66 -14.54 10.99
CA GLY A 227 17.55 -13.15 10.54
C GLY A 227 16.86 -12.23 11.56
N VAL A 228 16.88 -10.93 11.28
CA VAL A 228 16.32 -9.90 12.15
C VAL A 228 15.40 -8.99 11.33
N ILE A 229 14.26 -8.65 11.90
CA ILE A 229 13.31 -7.64 11.39
C ILE A 229 13.37 -6.46 12.35
N LEU A 230 13.85 -5.32 11.85
CA LEU A 230 13.90 -4.06 12.58
C LEU A 230 12.73 -3.19 12.15
N ILE A 231 11.85 -2.86 13.07
CA ILE A 231 10.71 -1.97 12.85
C ILE A 231 11.00 -0.65 13.54
N GLU A 232 11.00 0.43 12.76
CA GLU A 232 11.03 1.78 13.29
C GLU A 232 9.64 2.38 13.22
N THR A 233 9.17 2.89 14.35
CA THR A 233 7.90 3.61 14.41
C THR A 233 8.08 5.07 14.00
N LYS A 234 6.99 5.70 13.58
CA LYS A 234 6.97 7.13 13.22
C LYS A 234 7.37 7.98 14.39
N LYS A 235 8.30 8.88 14.14
CA LYS A 235 8.80 9.87 15.12
C LYS A 235 8.24 11.24 14.79
N GLY A 236 8.18 12.12 15.77
CA GLY A 236 7.79 13.49 15.54
C GLY A 236 8.76 14.20 14.58
N ALA A 237 8.22 15.03 13.70
CA ALA A 237 8.98 15.88 12.80
C ALA A 237 8.97 17.33 13.28
N GLN A 238 10.05 18.06 12.99
CA GLN A 238 10.08 19.51 13.22
C GLN A 238 9.14 20.20 12.23
N GLY A 239 8.35 21.16 12.71
CA GLY A 239 7.44 21.95 11.89
C GLY A 239 6.06 22.12 12.50
N LYS A 240 5.13 22.59 11.68
CA LYS A 240 3.74 22.78 12.12
C LYS A 240 3.11 21.44 12.47
N THR A 241 2.24 21.45 13.48
CA THR A 241 1.46 20.26 13.85
C THR A 241 0.61 19.80 12.69
N THR A 242 0.78 18.53 12.33
CA THR A 242 0.01 17.85 11.26
C THR A 242 -0.87 16.80 11.91
N ILE A 243 -2.15 16.77 11.53
CA ILE A 243 -3.12 15.76 11.96
C ILE A 243 -3.44 14.91 10.73
N THR A 244 -3.27 13.60 10.86
CA THR A 244 -3.57 12.64 9.79
C THR A 244 -4.58 11.63 10.30
N TYR A 245 -5.66 11.45 9.54
CA TYR A 245 -6.64 10.41 9.79
C TYR A 245 -6.68 9.45 8.61
N SER A 246 -6.47 8.17 8.89
CA SER A 246 -6.52 7.08 7.92
C SER A 246 -7.63 6.11 8.31
N ASN A 247 -8.38 5.61 7.32
CA ASN A 247 -9.37 4.59 7.54
C ASN A 247 -9.37 3.57 6.40
N SER A 248 -9.81 2.35 6.71
CA SER A 248 -10.08 1.32 5.71
C SER A 248 -11.28 0.47 6.11
N PHE A 249 -12.04 0.05 5.11
CA PHE A 249 -13.19 -0.83 5.23
C PHE A 249 -13.07 -1.95 4.21
N GLY A 250 -13.40 -3.16 4.60
CA GLY A 250 -13.30 -4.30 3.71
C GLY A 250 -14.13 -5.50 4.18
N TRP A 251 -14.21 -6.52 3.33
CA TRP A 251 -14.87 -7.78 3.63
C TRP A 251 -13.91 -8.92 3.26
N GLN A 252 -13.73 -9.83 4.18
CA GLN A 252 -12.97 -11.05 3.96
C GLN A 252 -13.90 -12.14 3.47
N ARG A 253 -13.51 -12.83 2.40
CA ARG A 253 -14.22 -13.96 1.84
C ARG A 253 -13.25 -15.06 1.47
N PRO A 254 -13.65 -16.35 1.48
CA PRO A 254 -12.83 -17.42 0.92
C PRO A 254 -12.55 -17.13 -0.57
N THR A 255 -11.32 -17.30 -0.98
CA THR A 255 -10.93 -17.13 -2.40
C THR A 255 -11.53 -18.24 -3.25
N GLU A 256 -11.52 -19.46 -2.72
CA GLU A 256 -12.04 -20.66 -3.35
C GLU A 256 -12.44 -21.66 -2.26
N LEU A 257 -13.55 -22.34 -2.47
CA LEU A 257 -13.98 -23.45 -1.62
C LEU A 257 -13.99 -24.71 -2.48
N PRO A 258 -13.59 -25.88 -1.91
CA PRO A 258 -13.72 -27.15 -2.60
C PRO A 258 -15.18 -27.41 -2.98
N ASP A 259 -15.40 -27.84 -4.20
CA ASP A 259 -16.71 -28.29 -4.68
C ASP A 259 -16.93 -29.72 -4.19
N PHE A 260 -17.79 -29.89 -3.20
CA PHE A 260 -18.17 -31.20 -2.70
C PHE A 260 -19.35 -31.74 -3.50
N LEU A 261 -19.35 -33.05 -3.71
CA LEU A 261 -20.48 -33.75 -4.30
C LEU A 261 -21.71 -33.56 -3.40
N PRO A 262 -22.91 -33.37 -3.97
CA PRO A 262 -24.16 -33.48 -3.23
C PRO A 262 -24.29 -34.86 -2.58
N SER A 263 -25.04 -34.95 -1.47
CA SER A 263 -25.16 -36.19 -0.69
C SER A 263 -25.67 -37.38 -1.53
N TRP A 264 -26.55 -37.13 -2.50
CA TRP A 264 -27.09 -38.18 -3.37
C TRP A 264 -26.03 -38.67 -4.40
N GLU A 265 -25.19 -37.81 -4.97
CA GLU A 265 -24.10 -38.22 -5.85
C GLU A 265 -23.03 -38.99 -5.07
N TYR A 266 -22.67 -38.50 -3.87
CA TYR A 266 -21.76 -39.23 -3.00
C TYR A 266 -22.27 -40.67 -2.72
N ALA A 267 -23.55 -40.83 -2.41
CA ALA A 267 -24.17 -42.14 -2.13
C ALA A 267 -24.11 -43.06 -3.39
N GLU A 268 -24.37 -42.50 -4.58
CA GLU A 268 -24.26 -43.27 -5.85
C GLU A 268 -22.82 -43.75 -6.12
N TYR A 269 -21.84 -42.82 -5.98
CA TYR A 269 -20.42 -43.19 -6.16
C TYR A 269 -19.93 -44.18 -5.10
N TYR A 270 -20.38 -44.02 -3.88
CA TYR A 270 -20.06 -44.95 -2.82
C TYR A 270 -20.61 -46.35 -3.10
N ASN A 271 -21.86 -46.48 -3.55
CA ASN A 271 -22.44 -47.75 -3.97
C ASN A 271 -21.69 -48.36 -5.15
N MET A 272 -21.28 -47.54 -6.11
CA MET A 272 -20.44 -47.98 -7.24
C MET A 272 -19.11 -48.59 -6.75
N ALA A 273 -18.46 -47.93 -5.77
CA ALA A 273 -17.23 -48.44 -5.16
C ALA A 273 -17.48 -49.77 -4.44
N MET A 274 -18.59 -49.91 -3.71
CA MET A 274 -18.96 -51.14 -3.03
C MET A 274 -19.21 -52.29 -4.03
N ARG A 275 -19.93 -52.06 -5.11
CA ARG A 275 -20.13 -53.05 -6.16
C ARG A 275 -18.80 -53.51 -6.78
N ASN A 276 -17.89 -52.56 -7.07
CA ASN A 276 -16.58 -52.85 -7.67
C ASN A 276 -15.70 -53.71 -6.70
N MET A 277 -15.93 -53.59 -5.41
CA MET A 277 -15.26 -54.45 -4.37
C MET A 277 -15.98 -55.75 -4.12
N GLY A 278 -17.07 -56.08 -4.84
CA GLY A 278 -17.89 -57.28 -4.60
C GLY A 278 -18.66 -57.25 -3.26
N LYS A 279 -18.90 -56.03 -2.71
CA LYS A 279 -19.65 -55.81 -1.48
C LYS A 279 -21.08 -55.39 -1.77
N GLN A 280 -21.95 -55.53 -0.76
CA GLN A 280 -23.31 -55.06 -0.81
C GLN A 280 -23.36 -53.52 -0.84
N GLU A 281 -24.31 -52.94 -1.55
CA GLU A 281 -24.55 -51.52 -1.54
C GLU A 281 -24.87 -50.98 -0.15
N ALA A 282 -24.33 -49.82 0.19
CA ALA A 282 -24.52 -49.22 1.51
C ALA A 282 -25.78 -48.35 1.58
N TYR A 283 -26.20 -47.76 0.45
CA TYR A 283 -27.35 -46.86 0.36
C TYR A 283 -28.43 -47.49 -0.54
N LEU A 284 -29.65 -47.56 -0.02
CA LEU A 284 -30.80 -48.04 -0.79
C LEU A 284 -31.25 -46.98 -1.81
N PRO A 285 -31.83 -47.37 -2.97
CA PRO A 285 -32.34 -46.42 -3.92
C PRO A 285 -33.34 -45.39 -3.39
N GLU A 286 -34.18 -45.80 -2.44
CA GLU A 286 -35.13 -44.91 -1.75
C GLU A 286 -34.44 -43.85 -0.89
N GLN A 287 -33.33 -44.19 -0.25
CA GLN A 287 -32.53 -43.28 0.56
C GLN A 287 -31.85 -42.24 -0.35
N ILE A 288 -31.26 -42.70 -1.48
CA ILE A 288 -30.65 -41.82 -2.48
C ILE A 288 -31.70 -40.83 -3.04
N GLN A 289 -32.90 -41.29 -3.29
CA GLN A 289 -33.98 -40.44 -3.77
C GLN A 289 -34.35 -39.36 -2.74
N LYS A 290 -34.41 -39.69 -1.43
CA LYS A 290 -34.68 -38.73 -0.36
C LYS A 290 -33.59 -37.66 -0.23
N TYR A 291 -32.31 -38.03 -0.42
CA TYR A 291 -31.21 -37.06 -0.51
C TYR A 291 -31.36 -36.12 -1.72
N ARG A 292 -31.88 -36.65 -2.86
CA ARG A 292 -32.01 -35.88 -4.11
C ARG A 292 -33.19 -34.90 -4.08
N ASP A 293 -34.35 -35.36 -3.63
CA ASP A 293 -35.59 -34.57 -3.63
C ASP A 293 -35.84 -33.76 -2.36
N GLY A 294 -35.04 -34.02 -1.30
CA GLY A 294 -35.16 -33.29 -0.03
C GLY A 294 -36.50 -33.57 0.71
N SER A 295 -37.13 -34.72 0.46
CA SER A 295 -38.41 -35.08 1.07
C SER A 295 -38.33 -35.36 2.57
N ASP A 296 -37.12 -35.65 3.08
CA ASP A 296 -36.85 -35.96 4.49
C ASP A 296 -35.49 -35.35 4.89
N PRO A 297 -35.39 -34.01 4.98
CA PRO A 297 -34.10 -33.33 5.15
C PRO A 297 -33.46 -33.57 6.53
N ASP A 298 -34.25 -33.90 7.53
CA ASP A 298 -33.75 -34.16 8.88
C ASP A 298 -32.99 -35.47 8.98
N ASN A 299 -33.42 -36.52 8.24
CA ASN A 299 -32.74 -37.82 8.19
C ASN A 299 -31.80 -37.98 7.01
N TYR A 300 -32.04 -37.24 5.92
CA TYR A 300 -31.28 -37.32 4.65
C TYR A 300 -30.81 -35.92 4.20
N PRO A 301 -29.94 -35.26 5.00
CA PRO A 301 -29.51 -33.89 4.71
C PRO A 301 -28.61 -33.80 3.47
N ASN A 302 -28.78 -32.74 2.69
CA ASN A 302 -27.91 -32.38 1.59
C ASN A 302 -27.34 -30.96 1.83
N VAL A 303 -26.37 -30.86 2.73
CA VAL A 303 -25.82 -29.57 3.20
C VAL A 303 -24.31 -29.52 2.92
N ASN A 304 -23.86 -28.45 2.31
CA ASN A 304 -22.45 -28.13 2.25
C ASN A 304 -22.04 -27.44 3.56
N HIS A 305 -21.60 -28.22 4.54
CA HIS A 305 -21.23 -27.76 5.86
C HIS A 305 -20.07 -26.77 5.83
N LEU A 306 -19.10 -26.94 4.91
CA LEU A 306 -17.96 -26.04 4.79
C LEU A 306 -18.40 -24.63 4.33
N LYS A 307 -19.25 -24.59 3.30
CA LYS A 307 -19.82 -23.33 2.80
C LYS A 307 -20.68 -22.66 3.88
N TRP A 308 -21.57 -23.41 4.50
CA TRP A 308 -22.41 -22.91 5.59
C TRP A 308 -21.57 -22.32 6.73
N LEU A 309 -20.50 -23.00 7.15
CA LEU A 309 -19.63 -22.54 8.23
C LEU A 309 -18.88 -21.25 7.86
N LEU A 310 -18.26 -21.21 6.68
CA LEU A 310 -17.42 -20.10 6.25
C LEU A 310 -18.19 -18.89 5.70
N GLU A 311 -19.46 -19.03 5.41
CA GLU A 311 -20.37 -17.95 5.00
C GLU A 311 -21.32 -17.53 6.14
N SER A 312 -21.20 -18.10 7.35
CA SER A 312 -22.07 -17.76 8.48
C SER A 312 -21.73 -16.43 9.14
N GLY A 313 -20.51 -15.94 8.99
CA GLY A 313 -20.08 -14.64 9.50
C GLY A 313 -20.12 -13.55 8.43
N SER A 314 -19.96 -12.30 8.86
CA SER A 314 -19.99 -11.14 7.95
C SER A 314 -18.70 -10.99 7.17
N GLY A 315 -17.55 -11.40 7.74
CA GLY A 315 -16.22 -11.12 7.24
C GLY A 315 -15.89 -9.62 7.19
N PHE A 316 -16.73 -8.76 7.78
CA PHE A 316 -16.54 -7.32 7.76
C PHE A 316 -15.36 -6.90 8.63
N GLN A 317 -14.57 -5.98 8.13
CA GLN A 317 -13.43 -5.45 8.86
C GLN A 317 -13.29 -3.96 8.60
N HIS A 318 -12.91 -3.23 9.63
CA HIS A 318 -12.61 -1.81 9.52
C HIS A 318 -11.49 -1.40 10.46
N GLN A 319 -10.78 -0.36 10.05
CA GLN A 319 -9.67 0.20 10.78
C GLN A 319 -9.72 1.72 10.71
N HIS A 320 -9.37 2.36 11.81
CA HIS A 320 -9.24 3.80 11.95
C HIS A 320 -7.92 4.10 12.65
N ASN A 321 -7.16 5.04 12.13
CA ASN A 321 -5.92 5.53 12.74
C ASN A 321 -5.92 7.04 12.70
N LEU A 322 -5.69 7.68 13.84
CA LEU A 322 -5.53 9.12 14.00
C LEU A 322 -4.14 9.40 14.53
N SER A 323 -3.34 10.15 13.80
CA SER A 323 -2.01 10.56 14.24
C SER A 323 -1.86 12.07 14.25
N ILE A 324 -1.12 12.56 15.25
CA ILE A 324 -0.79 13.96 15.45
C ILE A 324 0.71 14.06 15.63
N GLN A 325 1.39 14.71 14.71
CA GLN A 325 2.84 14.90 14.75
C GLN A 325 3.20 16.37 14.63
N GLY A 326 4.26 16.77 15.32
CA GLY A 326 4.75 18.14 15.25
C GLY A 326 6.00 18.33 16.08
N GLY A 327 6.48 19.56 16.12
CA GLY A 327 7.63 19.90 16.95
C GLY A 327 8.29 21.22 16.57
N ASN A 328 9.25 21.59 17.37
CA ASN A 328 10.14 22.72 17.14
C ASN A 328 11.60 22.26 17.03
N ALA A 329 12.55 23.20 17.07
CA ALA A 329 13.98 22.88 16.96
C ALA A 329 14.51 21.97 18.09
N THR A 330 13.90 22.02 19.27
CA THR A 330 14.36 21.28 20.46
C THR A 330 13.51 20.07 20.80
N THR A 331 12.22 20.09 20.45
CA THR A 331 11.29 19.01 20.81
C THR A 331 10.43 18.61 19.64
N SER A 332 10.34 17.32 19.36
CA SER A 332 9.42 16.75 18.39
C SER A 332 8.61 15.61 19.02
N TYR A 333 7.36 15.44 18.58
CA TYR A 333 6.45 14.44 19.12
C TYR A 333 5.58 13.83 18.03
N ASN A 334 5.18 12.60 18.26
CA ASN A 334 4.14 11.91 17.50
C ASN A 334 3.23 11.17 18.47
N LEU A 335 1.93 11.36 18.32
CA LEU A 335 0.88 10.63 19.03
C LEU A 335 0.01 9.97 17.99
N SER A 336 -0.18 8.66 18.07
CA SER A 336 -1.08 7.90 17.22
C SER A 336 -2.02 7.06 18.06
N VAL A 337 -3.29 7.00 17.66
CA VAL A 337 -4.31 6.14 18.24
C VAL A 337 -5.01 5.37 17.12
N GLY A 338 -4.98 4.06 17.23
CA GLY A 338 -5.59 3.15 16.26
C GLY A 338 -6.73 2.34 16.88
N TYR A 339 -7.75 2.10 16.08
CA TYR A 339 -8.84 1.16 16.37
C TYR A 339 -9.05 0.26 15.16
N ARG A 340 -9.11 -1.05 15.41
CA ARG A 340 -9.38 -2.06 14.39
C ARG A 340 -10.41 -3.04 14.91
N ASN A 341 -11.41 -3.33 14.09
CA ASN A 341 -12.34 -4.43 14.30
C ASN A 341 -12.36 -5.33 13.08
N GLN A 342 -12.24 -6.62 13.30
CA GLN A 342 -12.24 -7.65 12.29
C GLN A 342 -13.25 -8.73 12.69
N GLU A 343 -14.34 -8.84 11.94
CA GLU A 343 -15.29 -9.95 12.07
C GLU A 343 -14.84 -11.12 11.20
N GLY A 344 -15.05 -12.32 11.70
CA GLY A 344 -14.67 -13.52 10.97
C GLY A 344 -15.68 -13.92 9.91
N MET A 345 -15.25 -14.78 9.01
CA MET A 345 -16.12 -15.48 8.04
C MET A 345 -17.02 -16.49 8.73
N THR A 346 -16.62 -16.96 9.91
CA THR A 346 -17.44 -17.83 10.78
C THR A 346 -18.17 -16.98 11.81
N ALA A 347 -19.45 -17.25 12.02
CA ALA A 347 -20.28 -16.55 13.00
C ALA A 347 -19.65 -16.55 14.40
N LYS A 348 -19.89 -15.47 15.15
CA LYS A 348 -19.41 -15.29 16.54
C LYS A 348 -17.87 -15.38 16.69
N THR A 349 -17.14 -15.01 15.64
CA THR A 349 -15.70 -14.85 15.72
C THR A 349 -15.32 -13.41 15.38
N SER A 350 -14.51 -12.77 16.21
CA SER A 350 -14.06 -11.40 15.98
C SER A 350 -12.73 -11.10 16.70
N ASN A 351 -12.07 -10.07 16.24
CA ASN A 351 -10.94 -9.46 16.92
C ASN A 351 -11.10 -7.94 16.94
N GLU A 352 -11.10 -7.37 18.13
CA GLU A 352 -11.09 -5.93 18.37
C GLU A 352 -9.75 -5.54 18.96
N ARG A 353 -9.08 -4.54 18.36
CA ARG A 353 -7.79 -4.06 18.82
C ARG A 353 -7.76 -2.55 18.89
N MET A 354 -7.27 -2.04 20.01
CA MET A 354 -6.92 -0.64 20.20
C MET A 354 -5.41 -0.52 20.35
N THR A 355 -4.81 0.47 19.70
CA THR A 355 -3.39 0.77 19.80
C THR A 355 -3.19 2.23 20.15
N ALA A 356 -2.12 2.53 20.89
CA ALA A 356 -1.69 3.88 21.17
C ALA A 356 -0.16 3.93 21.11
N LEU A 357 0.38 4.81 20.29
CA LEU A 357 1.81 5.07 20.16
C LEU A 357 2.07 6.53 20.51
N PHE A 358 2.99 6.76 21.44
CA PHE A 358 3.51 8.09 21.72
C PHE A 358 5.03 8.07 21.64
N THR A 359 5.58 8.90 20.76
CA THR A 359 7.03 9.12 20.68
C THR A 359 7.35 10.57 20.87
N MET A 360 8.39 10.86 21.65
CA MET A 360 8.88 12.21 21.87
C MET A 360 10.40 12.20 21.89
N LYS A 361 10.99 13.17 21.21
CA LYS A 361 12.43 13.46 21.28
C LYS A 361 12.59 14.92 21.70
N SER A 362 13.31 15.17 22.79
CA SER A 362 13.53 16.52 23.30
C SER A 362 14.97 16.72 23.74
N GLU A 363 15.57 17.83 23.31
CA GLU A 363 16.83 18.32 23.86
C GLU A 363 16.53 19.16 25.11
N ILE A 364 16.74 18.56 26.30
CA ILE A 364 16.45 19.20 27.61
C ILE A 364 17.51 20.23 27.92
N ALA A 365 18.77 19.93 27.59
CA ALA A 365 19.92 20.83 27.72
C ALA A 365 20.91 20.52 26.60
N LYS A 366 21.86 21.42 26.32
CA LYS A 366 22.85 21.23 25.27
C LYS A 366 23.59 19.90 25.45
N GLY A 367 23.38 18.97 24.50
CA GLY A 367 23.96 17.63 24.53
C GLY A 367 23.20 16.60 25.39
N LEU A 368 22.07 16.97 26.03
CA LEU A 368 21.23 16.06 26.80
C LEU A 368 19.90 15.82 26.05
N MET A 369 19.76 14.65 25.45
CA MET A 369 18.60 14.25 24.69
C MET A 369 17.71 13.27 25.47
N LEU A 370 16.44 13.59 25.61
CA LEU A 370 15.40 12.68 26.10
C LEU A 370 14.68 12.06 24.90
N ASN A 371 14.70 10.73 24.83
CA ASN A 371 13.87 9.98 23.89
C ASN A 371 12.86 9.16 24.71
N LEU A 372 11.58 9.36 24.46
CA LEU A 372 10.49 8.63 25.09
C LEU A 372 9.69 7.92 24.00
N ASN A 373 9.49 6.63 24.18
CA ASN A 373 8.65 5.81 23.33
C ASN A 373 7.70 4.98 24.21
N ILE A 374 6.40 5.16 24.00
CA ILE A 374 5.35 4.41 24.69
C ILE A 374 4.48 3.76 23.61
N ASN A 375 4.46 2.45 23.59
CA ASN A 375 3.58 1.64 22.76
C ASN A 375 2.66 0.82 23.67
N ALA A 376 1.35 0.99 23.50
CA ALA A 376 0.34 0.28 24.27
C ALA A 376 -0.72 -0.29 23.31
N TYR A 377 -1.19 -1.47 23.62
CA TYR A 377 -2.31 -2.07 22.88
C TYR A 377 -3.22 -2.87 23.81
N ASN A 378 -4.48 -2.95 23.41
CA ASN A 378 -5.48 -3.84 24.00
C ASN A 378 -6.10 -4.68 22.89
N ASN A 379 -6.20 -5.98 23.11
CA ASN A 379 -6.64 -6.95 22.11
C ASN A 379 -7.71 -7.85 22.72
N LYS A 380 -8.91 -7.84 22.14
CA LYS A 380 -10.02 -8.69 22.53
C LYS A 380 -10.32 -9.69 21.42
N TYR A 381 -10.37 -10.96 21.77
CA TYR A 381 -10.72 -12.04 20.88
C TYR A 381 -12.07 -12.64 21.28
N LEU A 382 -12.95 -12.80 20.31
CA LEU A 382 -14.12 -13.66 20.43
C LEU A 382 -13.88 -14.86 19.51
N SER A 383 -13.95 -16.05 20.07
CA SER A 383 -13.75 -17.29 19.32
C SER A 383 -14.82 -18.30 19.70
N LEU A 384 -15.32 -18.99 18.71
CA LEU A 384 -16.25 -20.08 18.91
C LEU A 384 -15.51 -21.25 19.58
N ILE A 385 -15.93 -21.63 20.80
CA ILE A 385 -15.37 -22.77 21.54
C ILE A 385 -16.21 -24.02 21.34
N HIS A 386 -17.53 -23.85 21.27
CA HIS A 386 -18.48 -24.91 21.00
C HIS A 386 -19.45 -24.50 19.91
N ILE A 387 -19.69 -25.37 18.96
CA ILE A 387 -20.82 -25.30 18.04
C ILE A 387 -21.93 -26.01 18.79
N SER A 388 -22.80 -25.25 19.46
CA SER A 388 -24.06 -25.81 19.97
C SER A 388 -25.00 -25.96 18.79
N GLU A 389 -25.60 -27.13 18.67
CA GLU A 389 -26.66 -27.48 17.74
C GLU A 389 -27.83 -26.48 17.76
#